data_15880d4e729f965d25e0c47b3a466a59
#
_entry.id   15880d4e729f965d25e0c47b3a466a59
#
_cell.length_a   1.000
_cell.length_b   1.000
_cell.length_c   1.000
_cell.angle_alpha   90.00
_cell.angle_beta   90.00
_cell.angle_gamma   90.00
#
_symmetry.space_group_name_H-M   'P 1'
#
loop_
_entity.id
_entity.type
_entity.pdbx_description
1 polymer ?
#
loop_
_entity_poly.entity_id
_entity_poly.type
_entity_poly.pdbx_seq_one_letter_code
_entity_poly.pdbx_strand_id
1 'polypeptide(L)'
;ARRAPAEQSFDEGLSKLIATLMHILLPLALLVLLVYVGFIAFNFREPFDNRDVLIIYNAMLFAVVALLVGATPISLDETSPRLARWLRWGIVAVAALALLVSLYALAAIVYRTAMDRLTPNRLAFIGWNLVNIALLVILLLFQARAKTAGWLHQLHRAYAIGTVLYTVWTLAMILALPWLFGIDRRAVEALPSAVQQLVYEYPDPILLKCTT
;
A
#
# COMPACT_ATOMS: atom_id res chain seq x y z
N ALA A 1 -19.78 3.30 -32.35
CA ALA A 1 -18.63 3.60 -33.20
C ALA A 1 -17.74 2.35 -33.26
N ARG A 2 -17.59 1.71 -34.46
CA ARG A 2 -16.67 0.59 -34.65
C ARG A 2 -15.23 1.15 -34.69
N ARG A 3 -14.39 0.72 -33.73
CA ARG A 3 -12.95 1.00 -33.76
C ARG A 3 -12.31 0.32 -34.99
N ALA A 4 -11.25 0.92 -35.51
CA ALA A 4 -10.52 0.35 -36.64
C ALA A 4 -9.89 -1.01 -36.27
N PRO A 5 -9.88 -2.03 -37.16
CA PRO A 5 -9.35 -3.36 -36.86
C PRO A 5 -7.90 -3.37 -36.34
N ALA A 6 -7.08 -2.42 -36.80
CA ALA A 6 -5.69 -2.28 -36.39
C ALA A 6 -5.55 -1.81 -34.91
N GLU A 7 -6.45 -0.94 -34.40
CA GLU A 7 -6.46 -0.50 -33.02
C GLU A 7 -6.92 -1.62 -32.08
N GLN A 8 -7.89 -2.44 -32.51
CA GLN A 8 -8.36 -3.59 -31.72
C GLN A 8 -7.25 -4.63 -31.52
N SER A 9 -6.49 -4.95 -32.59
CA SER A 9 -5.42 -5.94 -32.50
C SER A 9 -4.24 -5.48 -31.61
N PHE A 10 -3.97 -4.18 -31.58
CA PHE A 10 -2.91 -3.62 -30.72
C PHE A 10 -3.33 -3.63 -29.25
N ASP A 11 -4.54 -3.20 -28.94
CA ASP A 11 -5.08 -3.19 -27.56
C ASP A 11 -5.17 -4.61 -26.98
N GLU A 12 -5.59 -5.60 -27.80
CA GLU A 12 -5.64 -7.01 -27.39
C GLU A 12 -4.23 -7.58 -27.16
N GLY A 13 -3.28 -7.25 -28.05
CA GLY A 13 -1.88 -7.68 -27.92
C GLY A 13 -1.21 -7.13 -26.68
N LEU A 14 -1.38 -5.83 -26.40
CA LEU A 14 -0.84 -5.16 -25.23
C LEU A 14 -1.45 -5.71 -23.94
N SER A 15 -2.76 -5.88 -23.88
CA SER A 15 -3.49 -6.46 -22.75
C SER A 15 -3.00 -7.87 -22.43
N LYS A 16 -2.81 -8.71 -23.46
CA LYS A 16 -2.30 -10.07 -23.31
C LYS A 16 -0.85 -10.12 -22.82
N LEU A 17 -0.01 -9.21 -23.33
CA LEU A 17 1.38 -9.08 -22.89
C LEU A 17 1.46 -8.65 -21.42
N ILE A 18 0.69 -7.66 -21.01
CA ILE A 18 0.61 -7.20 -19.59
C ILE A 18 0.13 -8.34 -18.70
N ALA A 19 -0.93 -9.05 -19.07
CA ALA A 19 -1.46 -10.18 -18.31
C ALA A 19 -0.41 -11.29 -18.17
N THR A 20 0.31 -11.63 -19.23
CA THR A 20 1.38 -12.66 -19.21
C THR A 20 2.53 -12.22 -18.28
N LEU A 21 2.95 -10.97 -18.37
CA LEU A 21 4.00 -10.42 -17.51
C LEU A 21 3.60 -10.48 -16.03
N MET A 22 2.37 -10.07 -15.70
CA MET A 22 1.86 -10.12 -14.32
C MET A 22 1.75 -11.55 -13.79
N HIS A 23 1.39 -12.52 -14.62
CA HIS A 23 1.36 -13.93 -14.24
C HIS A 23 2.76 -14.50 -13.92
N ILE A 24 3.80 -14.03 -14.62
CA ILE A 24 5.19 -14.42 -14.33
C ILE A 24 5.69 -13.73 -13.06
N LEU A 25 5.30 -12.47 -12.84
CA LEU A 25 5.70 -11.71 -11.66
C LEU A 25 5.06 -12.23 -10.35
N LEU A 26 3.89 -12.88 -10.43
CA LEU A 26 3.21 -13.41 -9.24
C LEU A 26 4.05 -14.44 -8.47
N PRO A 27 4.60 -15.52 -9.10
CA PRO A 27 5.46 -16.47 -8.39
C PRO A 27 6.78 -15.85 -7.93
N LEU A 28 7.32 -14.88 -8.69
CA LEU A 28 8.50 -14.13 -8.28
C LEU A 28 8.23 -13.31 -7.02
N ALA A 29 7.10 -12.61 -6.96
CA ALA A 29 6.69 -11.86 -5.76
C ALA A 29 6.46 -12.79 -4.57
N LEU A 30 5.86 -13.97 -4.78
CA LEU A 30 5.69 -14.97 -3.74
C LEU A 30 7.05 -15.44 -3.19
N LEU A 31 8.01 -15.73 -4.08
CA LEU A 31 9.35 -16.11 -3.68
C LEU A 31 10.04 -15.00 -2.88
N VAL A 32 10.01 -13.77 -3.36
CA VAL A 32 10.59 -12.61 -2.67
C VAL A 32 9.97 -12.42 -1.29
N LEU A 33 8.64 -12.50 -1.17
CA LEU A 33 7.95 -12.39 0.12
C LEU A 33 8.31 -13.53 1.08
N LEU A 34 8.45 -14.75 0.59
CA LEU A 34 8.88 -15.90 1.41
C LEU A 34 10.29 -15.70 1.96
N VAL A 35 11.25 -15.31 1.09
CA VAL A 35 12.61 -14.99 1.51
C VAL A 35 12.61 -13.88 2.54
N TYR A 36 11.78 -12.86 2.32
CA TYR A 36 11.68 -11.70 3.18
C TYR A 36 11.09 -12.03 4.57
N VAL A 37 10.02 -12.83 4.62
CA VAL A 37 9.45 -13.34 5.89
C VAL A 37 10.46 -14.21 6.62
N GLY A 38 11.23 -15.03 5.89
CA GLY A 38 12.35 -15.77 6.46
C GLY A 38 13.40 -14.85 7.07
N PHE A 39 13.78 -13.78 6.37
CA PHE A 39 14.76 -12.80 6.86
C PHE A 39 14.28 -12.06 8.10
N ILE A 40 12.99 -11.71 8.18
CA ILE A 40 12.37 -11.12 9.38
C ILE A 40 12.60 -12.01 10.62
N ALA A 41 12.48 -13.32 10.48
CA ALA A 41 12.66 -14.25 11.61
C ALA A 41 14.06 -14.18 12.23
N PHE A 42 15.08 -13.91 11.41
CA PHE A 42 16.48 -13.78 11.87
C PHE A 42 16.85 -12.36 12.31
N ASN A 43 16.19 -11.33 11.76
CA ASN A 43 16.49 -9.91 12.00
C ASN A 43 15.26 -9.15 12.51
N PHE A 44 14.57 -9.72 13.50
CA PHE A 44 13.29 -9.20 13.99
C PHE A 44 13.34 -7.76 14.52
N ARG A 45 14.48 -7.28 15.00
CA ARG A 45 14.61 -5.93 15.58
C ARG A 45 14.94 -4.83 14.58
N GLU A 46 15.50 -5.15 13.43
CA GLU A 46 15.96 -4.19 12.43
C GLU A 46 14.96 -3.07 12.07
N PRO A 47 13.68 -3.34 11.79
CA PRO A 47 12.72 -2.28 11.45
C PRO A 47 12.32 -1.40 12.64
N PHE A 48 12.51 -1.89 13.86
CA PHE A 48 12.25 -1.12 15.06
C PHE A 48 13.36 -0.10 15.31
N ASP A 49 14.59 -0.40 14.91
CA ASP A 49 15.77 0.43 15.14
C ASP A 49 16.11 1.29 13.92
N ASN A 50 15.87 0.81 12.69
CA ASN A 50 16.28 1.46 11.44
C ASN A 50 15.09 2.00 10.63
N ARG A 51 15.08 3.33 10.39
CA ARG A 51 14.05 4.03 9.62
C ARG A 51 14.04 3.62 8.14
N ASP A 52 15.20 3.44 7.54
CA ASP A 52 15.32 3.20 6.11
C ASP A 52 14.76 1.83 5.73
N VAL A 53 14.94 0.83 6.61
CA VAL A 53 14.33 -0.48 6.46
C VAL A 53 12.80 -0.39 6.41
N LEU A 54 12.22 0.49 7.22
CA LEU A 54 10.76 0.68 7.28
C LEU A 54 10.20 1.32 6.00
N ILE A 55 10.96 2.23 5.38
CA ILE A 55 10.60 2.84 4.09
C ILE A 55 10.60 1.77 3.00
N ILE A 56 11.63 0.91 2.97
CA ILE A 56 11.73 -0.19 2.00
C ILE A 56 10.54 -1.16 2.16
N TYR A 57 10.14 -1.48 3.39
CA TYR A 57 8.95 -2.31 3.66
C TYR A 57 7.67 -1.74 3.07
N ASN A 58 7.44 -0.45 3.28
CA ASN A 58 6.24 0.20 2.74
C ASN A 58 6.26 0.25 1.21
N ALA A 59 7.41 0.57 0.59
CA ALA A 59 7.55 0.57 -0.86
C ALA A 59 7.28 -0.84 -1.45
N MET A 60 7.82 -1.89 -0.82
CA MET A 60 7.58 -3.26 -1.21
C MET A 60 6.10 -3.65 -1.10
N LEU A 61 5.42 -3.27 -0.02
CA LEU A 61 3.99 -3.54 0.17
C LEU A 61 3.14 -2.87 -0.91
N PHE A 62 3.46 -1.63 -1.31
CA PHE A 62 2.81 -0.97 -2.44
C PHE A 62 3.00 -1.75 -3.74
N ALA A 63 4.22 -2.18 -4.03
CA ALA A 63 4.51 -2.98 -5.22
C ALA A 63 3.74 -4.30 -5.22
N VAL A 64 3.63 -4.97 -4.08
CA VAL A 64 2.87 -6.23 -3.93
C VAL A 64 1.37 -6.00 -4.14
N VAL A 65 0.78 -4.95 -3.57
CA VAL A 65 -0.63 -4.62 -3.79
C VAL A 65 -0.90 -4.30 -5.26
N ALA A 66 -0.02 -3.50 -5.90
CA ALA A 66 -0.12 -3.21 -7.33
C ALA A 66 -0.03 -4.48 -8.18
N LEU A 67 0.88 -5.40 -7.82
CA LEU A 67 1.00 -6.70 -8.48
C LEU A 67 -0.25 -7.57 -8.30
N LEU A 68 -0.83 -7.63 -7.11
CA LEU A 68 -2.07 -8.38 -6.84
C LEU A 68 -3.22 -7.88 -7.72
N VAL A 69 -3.36 -6.56 -7.87
CA VAL A 69 -4.36 -5.96 -8.75
C VAL A 69 -4.06 -6.30 -10.21
N GLY A 70 -2.83 -6.11 -10.66
CA GLY A 70 -2.40 -6.37 -12.03
C GLY A 70 -2.44 -7.85 -12.45
N ALA A 71 -2.15 -8.77 -11.51
CA ALA A 71 -2.23 -10.20 -11.74
C ALA A 71 -3.66 -10.76 -11.79
N THR A 72 -4.66 -9.92 -11.45
CA THR A 72 -6.06 -10.34 -11.45
C THR A 72 -6.64 -10.31 -12.87
N PRO A 73 -7.10 -11.44 -13.43
CA PRO A 73 -7.66 -11.45 -14.77
C PRO A 73 -9.00 -10.70 -14.81
N ILE A 74 -9.32 -10.11 -15.95
CA ILE A 74 -10.60 -9.44 -16.18
C ILE A 74 -11.71 -10.48 -16.36
N SER A 75 -11.43 -11.56 -17.09
CA SER A 75 -12.34 -12.69 -17.32
C SER A 75 -11.58 -14.02 -17.28
N LEU A 76 -12.30 -15.12 -17.09
CA LEU A 76 -11.74 -16.48 -17.09
C LEU A 76 -12.04 -17.25 -18.38
N ASP A 77 -12.70 -16.63 -19.35
CA ASP A 77 -13.24 -17.32 -20.54
C ASP A 77 -12.15 -17.99 -21.38
N GLU A 78 -10.96 -17.40 -21.42
CA GLU A 78 -9.79 -17.92 -22.15
C GLU A 78 -8.79 -18.68 -21.26
N THR A 79 -9.07 -18.78 -19.94
CA THR A 79 -8.13 -19.32 -18.95
C THR A 79 -8.43 -20.79 -18.66
N SER A 80 -7.42 -21.66 -18.77
CA SER A 80 -7.61 -23.07 -18.41
C SER A 80 -7.96 -23.22 -16.92
N PRO A 81 -8.80 -24.21 -16.55
CA PRO A 81 -9.22 -24.40 -15.14
C PRO A 81 -8.04 -24.66 -14.17
N ARG A 82 -6.95 -25.23 -14.67
CA ARG A 82 -5.72 -25.46 -13.88
C ARG A 82 -5.01 -24.14 -13.60
N LEU A 83 -4.87 -23.29 -14.62
CA LEU A 83 -4.23 -21.99 -14.49
C LEU A 83 -5.05 -21.06 -13.58
N ALA A 84 -6.37 -21.03 -13.73
CA ALA A 84 -7.26 -20.26 -12.87
C ALA A 84 -7.15 -20.65 -11.39
N ARG A 85 -7.04 -21.95 -11.10
CA ARG A 85 -6.84 -22.45 -9.74
C ARG A 85 -5.47 -22.07 -9.18
N TRP A 86 -4.43 -22.22 -9.98
CA TRP A 86 -3.06 -21.84 -9.60
C TRP A 86 -2.98 -20.34 -9.30
N LEU A 87 -3.56 -19.52 -10.17
CA LEU A 87 -3.62 -18.07 -10.02
C LEU A 87 -4.36 -17.66 -8.74
N ARG A 88 -5.52 -18.25 -8.46
CA ARG A 88 -6.26 -18.00 -7.22
C ARG A 88 -5.43 -18.31 -5.98
N TRP A 89 -4.78 -19.47 -5.92
CA TRP A 89 -3.95 -19.83 -4.79
C TRP A 89 -2.71 -18.96 -4.66
N GLY A 90 -2.09 -18.57 -5.78
CA GLY A 90 -0.98 -17.63 -5.80
C GLY A 90 -1.37 -16.27 -5.24
N ILE A 91 -2.50 -15.71 -5.67
CA ILE A 91 -3.03 -14.44 -5.15
C ILE A 91 -3.32 -14.53 -3.65
N VAL A 92 -3.96 -15.62 -3.19
CA VAL A 92 -4.25 -15.83 -1.76
C VAL A 92 -2.96 -15.95 -0.94
N ALA A 93 -1.97 -16.70 -1.42
CA ALA A 93 -0.68 -16.87 -0.75
C ALA A 93 0.09 -15.54 -0.64
N VAL A 94 0.18 -14.78 -1.74
CA VAL A 94 0.83 -13.46 -1.75
C VAL A 94 0.09 -12.49 -0.81
N ALA A 95 -1.25 -12.48 -0.83
CA ALA A 95 -2.04 -11.63 0.05
C ALA A 95 -1.87 -11.99 1.53
N ALA A 96 -1.78 -13.27 1.88
CA ALA A 96 -1.55 -13.72 3.25
C ALA A 96 -0.16 -13.33 3.77
N LEU A 97 0.89 -13.52 2.96
CA LEU A 97 2.24 -13.09 3.32
C LEU A 97 2.35 -11.57 3.40
N ALA A 98 1.74 -10.85 2.45
CA ALA A 98 1.71 -9.39 2.47
C ALA A 98 0.97 -8.86 3.73
N LEU A 99 -0.11 -9.51 4.15
CA LEU A 99 -0.81 -9.18 5.40
C LEU A 99 0.10 -9.34 6.61
N LEU A 100 0.84 -10.44 6.69
CA LEU A 100 1.78 -10.70 7.78
C LEU A 100 2.88 -9.62 7.83
N VAL A 101 3.45 -9.27 6.70
CA VAL A 101 4.47 -8.21 6.59
C VAL A 101 3.87 -6.84 6.92
N SER A 102 2.63 -6.55 6.49
CA SER A 102 1.94 -5.30 6.82
C SER A 102 1.68 -5.14 8.31
N LEU A 103 1.27 -6.21 8.99
CA LEU A 103 1.07 -6.21 10.45
C LEU A 103 2.38 -5.96 11.19
N TYR A 104 3.45 -6.59 10.75
CA TYR A 104 4.78 -6.41 11.30
C TYR A 104 5.30 -4.97 11.08
N ALA A 105 5.17 -4.43 9.86
CA ALA A 105 5.54 -3.05 9.56
C ALA A 105 4.74 -2.04 10.39
N LEU A 106 3.42 -2.27 10.53
CA LEU A 106 2.56 -1.42 11.37
C LEU A 106 3.01 -1.45 12.84
N ALA A 107 3.32 -2.62 13.39
CA ALA A 107 3.82 -2.76 14.76
C ALA A 107 5.11 -1.96 14.97
N ALA A 108 6.06 -2.02 14.02
CA ALA A 108 7.30 -1.27 14.07
C ALA A 108 7.06 0.24 14.01
N ILE A 109 6.16 0.73 13.13
CA ILE A 109 5.85 2.16 13.03
C ILE A 109 5.18 2.65 14.32
N VAL A 110 4.21 1.90 14.86
CA VAL A 110 3.50 2.26 16.09
C VAL A 110 4.47 2.30 17.29
N TYR A 111 5.35 1.30 17.43
CA TYR A 111 6.37 1.28 18.46
C TYR A 111 7.26 2.52 18.40
N ARG A 112 7.79 2.86 17.23
CA ARG A 112 8.62 4.07 17.04
C ARG A 112 7.86 5.36 17.29
N THR A 113 6.56 5.39 16.97
CA THR A 113 5.73 6.57 17.23
C THR A 113 5.44 6.75 18.71
N ALA A 114 5.34 5.65 19.48
CA ALA A 114 5.17 5.70 20.93
C ALA A 114 6.45 6.16 21.66
N MET A 115 7.63 5.86 21.10
CA MET A 115 8.92 6.29 21.69
C MET A 115 9.26 7.75 21.32
N ASP A 116 8.87 8.18 20.13
CA ASP A 116 9.10 9.54 19.63
C ASP A 116 7.76 10.29 19.51
N ARG A 117 7.78 11.40 18.75
CA ARG A 117 6.57 12.18 18.44
C ARG A 117 5.89 11.69 17.17
N LEU A 118 4.57 11.87 17.11
CA LEU A 118 3.80 11.67 15.88
C LEU A 118 4.14 12.77 14.87
N THR A 119 4.70 12.40 13.73
CA THR A 119 4.99 13.30 12.62
C THR A 119 4.00 13.11 11.48
N PRO A 120 3.79 14.11 10.58
CA PRO A 120 2.91 13.97 9.42
C PRO A 120 3.20 12.72 8.59
N ASN A 121 4.49 12.45 8.37
CA ASN A 121 4.95 11.30 7.60
C ASN A 121 4.60 9.96 8.29
N ARG A 122 4.79 9.88 9.63
CA ARG A 122 4.42 8.68 10.40
C ARG A 122 2.91 8.44 10.38
N LEU A 123 2.10 9.51 10.50
CA LEU A 123 0.65 9.40 10.40
C LEU A 123 0.23 8.87 9.03
N ALA A 124 0.81 9.39 7.96
CA ALA A 124 0.54 8.92 6.61
C ALA A 124 0.87 7.43 6.46
N PHE A 125 2.05 6.98 6.90
CA PHE A 125 2.44 5.57 6.81
C PHE A 125 1.58 4.65 7.68
N ILE A 126 1.19 5.05 8.88
CA ILE A 126 0.28 4.27 9.74
C ILE A 126 -1.04 4.05 9.00
N GLY A 127 -1.63 5.11 8.47
CA GLY A 127 -2.90 4.98 7.77
C GLY A 127 -2.82 4.20 6.47
N TRP A 128 -1.75 4.35 5.67
CA TRP A 128 -1.52 3.51 4.51
C TRP A 128 -1.44 2.03 4.87
N ASN A 129 -0.72 1.68 5.94
CA ASN A 129 -0.65 0.30 6.41
C ASN A 129 -2.01 -0.21 6.89
N LEU A 130 -2.80 0.61 7.59
CA LEU A 130 -4.15 0.25 8.00
C LEU A 130 -5.07 -0.04 6.80
N VAL A 131 -5.01 0.80 5.76
CA VAL A 131 -5.76 0.59 4.52
C VAL A 131 -5.30 -0.67 3.79
N ASN A 132 -3.99 -0.92 3.71
CA ASN A 132 -3.44 -2.15 3.13
C ASN A 132 -3.92 -3.39 3.90
N ILE A 133 -3.85 -3.38 5.22
CA ILE A 133 -4.31 -4.47 6.09
C ILE A 133 -5.81 -4.71 5.86
N ALA A 134 -6.62 -3.65 5.87
CA ALA A 134 -8.07 -3.77 5.63
C ALA A 134 -8.37 -4.39 4.27
N LEU A 135 -7.71 -3.93 3.20
CA LEU A 135 -7.86 -4.50 1.86
C LEU A 135 -7.48 -5.98 1.83
N LEU A 136 -6.31 -6.33 2.38
CA LEU A 136 -5.81 -7.72 2.37
C LEU A 136 -6.70 -8.64 3.20
N VAL A 137 -7.19 -8.19 4.34
CA VAL A 137 -8.16 -8.94 5.17
C VAL A 137 -9.46 -9.15 4.42
N ILE A 138 -10.05 -8.11 3.82
CA ILE A 138 -11.28 -8.22 3.02
C ILE A 138 -11.08 -9.19 1.86
N LEU A 139 -9.96 -9.09 1.14
CA LEU A 139 -9.62 -9.99 0.04
C LEU A 139 -9.56 -11.44 0.52
N LEU A 140 -8.82 -11.73 1.58
CA LEU A 140 -8.69 -13.07 2.13
C LEU A 140 -10.03 -13.63 2.63
N LEU A 141 -10.84 -12.84 3.33
CA LEU A 141 -12.17 -13.24 3.78
C LEU A 141 -13.10 -13.55 2.62
N PHE A 142 -13.09 -12.73 1.56
CA PHE A 142 -13.92 -12.95 0.39
C PHE A 142 -13.45 -14.18 -0.37
N GLN A 143 -12.14 -14.41 -0.49
CA GLN A 143 -11.60 -15.60 -1.12
C GLN A 143 -11.87 -16.88 -0.31
N ALA A 144 -11.84 -16.82 1.02
CA ALA A 144 -12.18 -17.96 1.89
C ALA A 144 -13.65 -18.37 1.76
N ARG A 145 -14.56 -17.41 1.54
CA ARG A 145 -16.00 -17.65 1.37
C ARG A 145 -16.39 -17.92 -0.09
N ALA A 146 -15.52 -17.64 -1.04
CA ALA A 146 -15.82 -17.78 -2.46
C ALA A 146 -15.91 -19.25 -2.90
N LYS A 147 -17.01 -19.63 -3.56
CA LYS A 147 -17.11 -20.90 -4.29
C LYS A 147 -16.20 -20.87 -5.53
N THR A 148 -15.86 -22.05 -6.06
CA THR A 148 -14.91 -22.20 -7.17
C THR A 148 -15.29 -21.39 -8.43
N ALA A 149 -16.57 -21.19 -8.70
CA ALA A 149 -17.06 -20.46 -9.87
C ALA A 149 -17.12 -18.93 -9.65
N GLY A 150 -17.17 -18.44 -8.41
CA GLY A 150 -17.40 -17.01 -8.10
C GLY A 150 -16.19 -16.27 -7.50
N TRP A 151 -15.02 -16.89 -7.44
CA TRP A 151 -13.87 -16.33 -6.76
C TRP A 151 -13.37 -15.02 -7.39
N LEU A 152 -13.43 -14.90 -8.72
CA LEU A 152 -12.98 -13.70 -9.44
C LEU A 152 -13.91 -12.51 -9.15
N HIS A 153 -15.23 -12.74 -9.12
CA HIS A 153 -16.18 -11.69 -8.76
C HIS A 153 -15.95 -11.16 -7.33
N GLN A 154 -15.69 -12.07 -6.38
CA GLN A 154 -15.37 -11.68 -5.00
C GLN A 154 -14.06 -10.92 -4.91
N LEU A 155 -13.08 -11.25 -5.75
CA LEU A 155 -11.80 -10.54 -5.82
C LEU A 155 -11.99 -9.11 -6.35
N HIS A 156 -12.73 -8.93 -7.44
CA HIS A 156 -13.06 -7.60 -7.97
C HIS A 156 -13.84 -6.75 -6.95
N ARG A 157 -14.77 -7.37 -6.21
CA ARG A 157 -15.49 -6.69 -5.13
C ARG A 157 -14.56 -6.24 -3.99
N ALA A 158 -13.59 -7.06 -3.61
CA ALA A 158 -12.59 -6.69 -2.61
C ALA A 158 -11.78 -5.46 -3.06
N TYR A 159 -11.34 -5.44 -4.32
CA TYR A 159 -10.62 -4.29 -4.87
C TYR A 159 -11.48 -3.04 -5.00
N ALA A 160 -12.75 -3.16 -5.36
CA ALA A 160 -13.67 -2.02 -5.40
C ALA A 160 -13.81 -1.37 -4.00
N ILE A 161 -13.95 -2.19 -2.95
CA ILE A 161 -13.96 -1.69 -1.55
C ILE A 161 -12.60 -1.07 -1.22
N GLY A 162 -11.50 -1.70 -1.60
CA GLY A 162 -10.15 -1.17 -1.43
C GLY A 162 -9.97 0.20 -2.06
N THR A 163 -10.44 0.39 -3.29
CA THR A 163 -10.39 1.69 -3.98
C THR A 163 -11.10 2.78 -3.17
N VAL A 164 -12.28 2.49 -2.62
CA VAL A 164 -13.00 3.43 -1.76
C VAL A 164 -12.19 3.74 -0.50
N LEU A 165 -11.62 2.74 0.17
CA LEU A 165 -10.80 2.95 1.36
C LEU A 165 -9.58 3.83 1.07
N TYR A 166 -8.85 3.58 -0.03
CA TYR A 166 -7.71 4.41 -0.44
C TYR A 166 -8.14 5.85 -0.75
N THR A 167 -9.26 6.03 -1.46
CA THR A 167 -9.78 7.37 -1.79
C THR A 167 -10.15 8.13 -0.53
N VAL A 168 -10.89 7.52 0.37
CA VAL A 168 -11.29 8.13 1.66
C VAL A 168 -10.06 8.48 2.48
N TRP A 169 -9.08 7.58 2.58
CA TRP A 169 -7.84 7.84 3.31
C TRP A 169 -7.03 9.00 2.68
N THR A 170 -6.90 9.01 1.36
CA THR A 170 -6.18 10.09 0.65
C THR A 170 -6.84 11.45 0.87
N LEU A 171 -8.19 11.52 0.75
CA LEU A 171 -8.94 12.73 1.04
C LEU A 171 -8.79 13.16 2.50
N ALA A 172 -8.88 12.22 3.44
CA ALA A 172 -8.66 12.50 4.85
C ALA A 172 -7.26 13.08 5.10
N MET A 173 -6.22 12.55 4.47
CA MET A 173 -4.86 13.10 4.58
C MET A 173 -4.74 14.51 4.00
N ILE A 174 -5.29 14.76 2.82
CA ILE A 174 -5.25 16.09 2.19
C ILE A 174 -5.93 17.14 3.08
N LEU A 175 -7.04 16.79 3.71
CA LEU A 175 -7.82 17.71 4.54
C LEU A 175 -7.23 17.83 5.97
N ALA A 176 -6.80 16.71 6.57
CA ALA A 176 -6.39 16.67 7.97
C ALA A 176 -4.95 17.15 8.20
N LEU A 177 -4.01 16.91 7.27
CA LEU A 177 -2.60 17.30 7.47
C LEU A 177 -2.41 18.80 7.69
N PRO A 178 -3.03 19.71 6.90
CA PRO A 178 -2.89 21.14 7.14
C PRO A 178 -3.46 21.58 8.50
N TRP A 179 -4.52 20.91 8.97
CA TRP A 179 -5.14 21.20 10.26
C TRP A 179 -4.32 20.67 11.45
N LEU A 180 -3.78 19.48 11.34
CA LEU A 180 -3.07 18.83 12.44
C LEU A 180 -1.62 19.32 12.57
N PHE A 181 -1.00 19.72 11.45
CA PHE A 181 0.42 20.05 11.38
C PHE A 181 0.68 21.40 10.67
N GLY A 182 -0.38 22.14 10.34
CA GLY A 182 -0.26 23.48 9.74
C GLY A 182 0.42 24.45 10.72
N ILE A 183 1.35 25.23 10.20
CA ILE A 183 1.94 26.34 10.92
C ILE A 183 0.90 27.45 10.97
N ASP A 184 0.56 27.95 12.15
CA ASP A 184 -0.29 29.12 12.28
C ASP A 184 0.48 30.36 11.76
N ARG A 185 0.15 30.80 10.55
CA ARG A 185 0.81 31.96 9.92
C ARG A 185 0.75 33.21 10.77
N ARG A 186 -0.32 33.41 11.52
CA ARG A 186 -0.46 34.56 12.41
C ARG A 186 0.51 34.51 13.58
N ALA A 187 0.78 33.31 14.11
CA ALA A 187 1.79 33.12 15.15
C ALA A 187 3.21 33.35 14.60
N VAL A 188 3.48 32.94 13.35
CA VAL A 188 4.79 33.20 12.69
C VAL A 188 4.97 34.69 12.36
N GLU A 189 3.95 35.38 11.90
CA GLU A 189 4.00 36.82 11.59
C GLU A 189 4.20 37.70 12.84
N ALA A 190 3.83 37.20 14.02
CA ALA A 190 4.06 37.88 15.29
C ALA A 190 5.51 37.71 15.83
N LEU A 191 6.32 36.86 15.22
CA LEU A 191 7.72 36.65 15.62
C LEU A 191 8.66 37.74 15.05
N PRO A 192 9.80 38.02 15.70
CA PRO A 192 10.85 38.88 15.13
C PRO A 192 11.33 38.35 13.78
N SER A 193 11.67 39.24 12.85
CA SER A 193 12.01 38.90 11.46
C SER A 193 13.14 37.87 11.32
N ALA A 194 14.12 37.90 12.21
CA ALA A 194 15.21 36.92 12.26
C ALA A 194 14.70 35.48 12.59
N VAL A 195 13.67 35.37 13.45
CA VAL A 195 13.08 34.08 13.83
C VAL A 195 12.14 33.61 12.75
N GLN A 196 11.45 34.52 12.05
CA GLN A 196 10.61 34.19 10.89
C GLN A 196 11.44 33.50 9.80
N GLN A 197 12.63 34.04 9.46
CA GLN A 197 13.51 33.41 8.48
C GLN A 197 13.93 32.01 8.88
N LEU A 198 14.25 31.76 10.13
CA LEU A 198 14.62 30.42 10.63
C LEU A 198 13.47 29.44 10.55
N VAL A 199 12.22 29.87 10.80
CA VAL A 199 11.02 29.02 10.70
C VAL A 199 10.74 28.63 9.25
N TYR A 200 11.00 29.53 8.28
CA TYR A 200 10.81 29.22 6.85
C TYR A 200 11.95 28.38 6.27
N GLU A 201 13.17 28.55 6.77
CA GLU A 201 14.35 27.80 6.31
C GLU A 201 14.44 26.40 6.95
N TYR A 202 13.97 26.26 8.20
CA TYR A 202 13.91 25.01 8.95
C TYR A 202 12.51 24.83 9.56
N PRO A 203 11.52 24.33 8.80
CA PRO A 203 10.15 24.15 9.30
C PRO A 203 10.06 22.95 10.27
N ASP A 204 10.80 23.00 11.38
CA ASP A 204 10.77 22.01 12.43
C ASP A 204 9.73 22.42 13.49
N PRO A 205 8.66 21.62 13.74
CA PRO A 205 7.60 21.95 14.69
C PRO A 205 8.09 22.11 16.14
N ILE A 206 9.35 21.79 16.43
CA ILE A 206 9.96 21.94 17.76
C ILE A 206 10.26 23.40 18.09
N LEU A 207 10.65 24.22 17.10
CA LEU A 207 10.99 25.63 17.30
C LEU A 207 9.77 26.49 17.68
N LEU A 208 8.58 26.11 17.26
CA LEU A 208 7.33 26.83 17.53
C LEU A 208 6.77 26.63 18.95
N LYS A 209 7.17 25.58 19.66
CA LYS A 209 6.74 25.32 21.04
C LYS A 209 7.57 25.99 22.13
N CYS A 210 8.71 26.54 21.80
CA CYS A 210 9.57 27.24 22.75
C CYS A 210 9.23 28.75 22.91
N THR A 211 8.30 29.26 22.10
CA THR A 211 7.92 30.69 22.06
C THR A 211 6.56 30.99 22.71
N THR A 212 5.86 30.00 23.24
CA THR A 212 4.65 30.14 24.06
C THR A 212 4.91 29.68 25.50
#